data_1bd8846a2073458f1beb764ec22cde39
#
_entry.id   1bd8846a2073458f1beb764ec22cde39
#
_cell.length_a   1.000
_cell.length_b   1.000
_cell.length_c   1.000
_cell.angle_alpha   90.00
_cell.angle_beta   90.00
_cell.angle_gamma   90.00
#
_symmetry.space_group_name_H-M   'P 1'
#
loop_
_entity.id
_entity.type
_entity.pdbx_description
1 polymer ?
#
loop_
_entity_poly.entity_id
_entity_poly.type
_entity_poly.pdbx_seq_one_letter_code
_entity_poly.pdbx_strand_id
1 'polypeptide(L)'
;MERLLLAALISGALAAGSTISQGQSQPLAKEQPDMKSAFSTADFSPLPAVPHGKSTVLGGEIAKVDPVLDQLTLRIFGQHPMKILFDERTRVYRNGARIPLRDLRPEEHASVQTILDGPDVFAISIHMLSDMPQGEAQGRVLDYNAETRELTLGSSLSRDPIRLLLRADTPVVRHGQGAFTSASGGHEDLVSGALVDVTFDAGEKGRAVASRVTVLAEPGSNFVFSGKISSLDMHAGIMMVVDPRDQKSYQISFDPSRLTITENLHVGDEVRVDAMFDGIRYAATDLVRNELPR
;
A
#
# COMPACT_ATOMS: atom_id res chain seq x y z
N MET A 1 27.09 -11.91 -46.39
CA MET A 1 28.06 -13.03 -46.47
C MET A 1 27.82 -13.85 -45.21
N GLU A 2 27.01 -14.89 -45.34
CA GLU A 2 27.38 -16.31 -45.52
C GLU A 2 28.22 -16.82 -44.34
N ARG A 3 28.00 -17.91 -43.71
CA ARG A 3 27.32 -19.22 -43.89
C ARG A 3 27.30 -19.90 -42.52
N LEU A 4 26.27 -20.59 -42.14
CA LEU A 4 25.87 -21.99 -42.37
C LEU A 4 26.49 -23.01 -41.40
N LEU A 5 25.59 -23.64 -40.63
CA LEU A 5 25.33 -25.08 -40.48
C LEU A 5 26.45 -26.02 -39.97
N LEU A 6 26.18 -26.83 -38.95
CA LEU A 6 26.00 -28.28 -39.17
C LEU A 6 25.44 -29.00 -37.91
N ALA A 7 24.43 -29.79 -38.18
CA ALA A 7 23.86 -30.81 -37.29
C ALA A 7 24.63 -32.12 -37.43
N ALA A 8 24.64 -32.94 -36.39
CA ALA A 8 24.85 -34.37 -36.55
C ALA A 8 24.15 -35.18 -35.45
N LEU A 9 23.13 -35.89 -35.89
CA LEU A 9 22.52 -37.06 -35.26
C LEU A 9 23.48 -38.27 -35.35
N ILE A 10 23.53 -39.12 -34.33
CA ILE A 10 23.74 -40.55 -34.52
C ILE A 10 22.96 -41.35 -33.47
N SER A 11 22.07 -42.20 -33.97
CA SER A 11 21.36 -43.31 -33.33
C SER A 11 22.28 -44.52 -33.20
N GLY A 12 21.97 -45.41 -32.26
CA GLY A 12 22.54 -46.74 -32.25
C GLY A 12 21.97 -47.63 -31.14
N ALA A 13 21.23 -48.61 -31.54
CA ALA A 13 20.37 -49.48 -30.77
C ALA A 13 21.01 -50.85 -30.46
N LEU A 14 20.27 -51.62 -29.60
CA LEU A 14 20.22 -53.11 -29.46
C LEU A 14 21.47 -53.81 -28.86
N ALA A 15 21.36 -54.86 -28.09
CA ALA A 15 20.40 -55.89 -27.78
C ALA A 15 20.88 -56.80 -26.63
N ALA A 16 19.89 -57.33 -25.94
CA ALA A 16 19.69 -58.70 -25.53
C ALA A 16 20.73 -59.50 -24.74
N GLY A 17 20.28 -60.05 -23.65
CA GLY A 17 20.28 -61.48 -23.48
C GLY A 17 20.98 -62.07 -22.24
N SER A 18 20.16 -62.81 -21.50
CA SER A 18 20.39 -64.10 -20.89
C SER A 18 20.41 -64.19 -19.37
N THR A 19 19.38 -64.80 -18.92
CA THR A 19 19.08 -65.66 -17.75
C THR A 19 20.25 -66.43 -17.16
N ILE A 20 20.23 -66.68 -15.86
CA ILE A 20 20.27 -67.98 -15.12
C ILE A 20 20.49 -67.63 -13.60
N SER A 21 19.51 -67.93 -12.78
CA SER A 21 19.29 -69.01 -11.83
C SER A 21 19.95 -68.96 -10.47
N GLN A 22 19.07 -68.92 -9.49
CA GLN A 22 19.03 -69.55 -8.17
C GLN A 22 20.27 -69.49 -7.25
N GLY A 23 19.97 -68.94 -6.06
CA GLY A 23 20.75 -69.13 -4.87
C GLY A 23 20.02 -68.57 -3.65
N GLN A 24 19.16 -69.39 -3.05
CA GLN A 24 18.55 -69.10 -1.74
C GLN A 24 19.64 -69.03 -0.66
N SER A 25 19.69 -67.93 0.07
CA SER A 25 20.19 -67.89 1.44
C SER A 25 19.50 -66.74 2.16
N GLN A 26 18.57 -67.06 3.02
CA GLN A 26 18.11 -66.11 4.05
C GLN A 26 19.21 -65.87 5.05
N PRO A 27 19.34 -64.67 5.55
CA PRO A 27 19.58 -64.47 6.96
C PRO A 27 18.64 -63.44 7.59
N LEU A 28 18.08 -63.81 8.68
CA LEU A 28 17.60 -63.04 9.84
C LEU A 28 17.19 -61.58 9.61
N ALA A 29 15.92 -61.39 9.70
CA ALA A 29 15.28 -60.11 10.00
C ALA A 29 15.82 -59.56 11.33
N LYS A 30 16.55 -58.47 11.26
CA LYS A 30 16.64 -57.50 12.35
C LYS A 30 15.44 -56.56 12.16
N GLU A 31 14.47 -56.65 13.06
CA GLU A 31 13.42 -55.68 13.24
C GLU A 31 14.09 -54.30 13.50
N GLN A 32 14.05 -53.44 12.52
CA GLN A 32 14.17 -52.02 12.74
C GLN A 32 12.80 -51.53 13.20
N PRO A 33 12.69 -50.83 14.33
CA PRO A 33 11.43 -50.26 14.70
C PRO A 33 11.00 -49.24 13.64
N ASP A 34 9.81 -49.45 13.10
CA ASP A 34 9.11 -48.56 12.22
C ASP A 34 8.93 -47.19 12.89
N MET A 35 9.83 -46.27 12.58
CA MET A 35 9.70 -44.85 12.88
C MET A 35 8.93 -44.13 11.76
N LYS A 36 7.88 -44.81 11.27
CA LYS A 36 6.87 -44.23 10.39
C LYS A 36 5.56 -44.17 11.14
N SER A 37 5.41 -43.23 12.01
CA SER A 37 4.09 -42.68 12.36
C SER A 37 4.17 -41.80 13.61
N ALA A 38 4.57 -40.58 13.48
CA ALA A 38 4.25 -39.56 14.47
C ALA A 38 4.30 -38.13 13.91
N PHE A 39 4.24 -37.95 12.61
CA PHE A 39 3.87 -36.63 12.10
C PHE A 39 2.63 -36.81 11.24
N SER A 40 1.50 -36.87 11.94
CA SER A 40 0.21 -36.60 11.31
C SER A 40 0.31 -35.20 10.70
N THR A 41 0.20 -35.08 9.39
CA THR A 41 -0.03 -33.81 8.70
C THR A 41 -1.46 -33.31 8.93
N ALA A 42 -2.00 -33.57 10.12
CA ALA A 42 -3.31 -33.12 10.55
C ALA A 42 -3.18 -31.72 11.14
N ASP A 43 -3.95 -30.83 10.57
CA ASP A 43 -4.37 -29.55 11.12
C ASP A 43 -3.38 -28.37 11.04
N PHE A 44 -2.75 -28.14 9.89
CA PHE A 44 -2.49 -26.78 9.53
C PHE A 44 -3.78 -26.19 8.95
N SER A 45 -4.59 -25.59 9.80
CA SER A 45 -5.68 -24.71 9.34
C SER A 45 -5.05 -23.70 8.38
N PRO A 46 -5.59 -23.52 7.17
CA PRO A 46 -5.05 -22.53 6.25
C PRO A 46 -5.07 -21.18 6.94
N LEU A 47 -3.95 -20.46 6.92
CA LEU A 47 -3.87 -19.11 7.46
C LEU A 47 -5.02 -18.28 6.91
N PRO A 48 -5.69 -17.48 7.73
CA PRO A 48 -6.75 -16.61 7.25
C PRO A 48 -6.23 -15.69 6.14
N ALA A 49 -7.10 -15.29 5.24
CA ALA A 49 -6.73 -14.37 4.16
C ALA A 49 -6.14 -13.07 4.74
N VAL A 50 -5.23 -12.45 3.99
CA VAL A 50 -4.71 -11.12 4.35
C VAL A 50 -5.89 -10.14 4.45
N PRO A 51 -5.94 -9.27 5.47
CA PRO A 51 -6.99 -8.26 5.58
C PRO A 51 -7.15 -7.43 4.31
N HIS A 52 -8.38 -7.08 3.96
CA HIS A 52 -8.69 -6.24 2.81
C HIS A 52 -8.96 -4.81 3.26
N GLY A 53 -8.27 -3.83 2.68
CA GLY A 53 -8.45 -2.42 3.03
C GLY A 53 -7.51 -1.51 2.24
N LYS A 54 -7.50 -0.22 2.58
CA LYS A 54 -6.52 0.71 2.02
C LYS A 54 -5.14 0.36 2.54
N SER A 55 -4.22 0.09 1.62
CA SER A 55 -2.81 -0.13 1.92
C SER A 55 -2.08 1.21 2.03
N THR A 56 -1.17 1.31 2.98
CA THR A 56 -0.28 2.46 3.16
C THR A 56 1.15 1.97 3.27
N VAL A 57 2.09 2.74 2.76
CA VAL A 57 3.52 2.46 2.86
C VAL A 57 4.12 3.36 3.92
N LEU A 58 4.78 2.75 4.90
CA LEU A 58 5.45 3.44 6.00
C LEU A 58 6.96 3.20 5.89
N GLY A 59 7.72 4.29 5.81
CA GLY A 59 9.19 4.24 5.85
C GLY A 59 9.72 4.50 7.24
N GLY A 60 10.73 3.74 7.66
CA GLY A 60 11.31 3.91 8.98
C GLY A 60 12.48 2.98 9.27
N GLU A 61 12.99 3.08 10.49
CA GLU A 61 13.99 2.19 11.03
C GLU A 61 13.30 1.15 11.92
N ILE A 62 13.66 -0.11 11.78
CA ILE A 62 13.17 -1.18 12.65
C ILE A 62 13.84 -1.00 14.03
N ALA A 63 13.10 -0.52 15.01
CA ALA A 63 13.61 -0.33 16.35
C ALA A 63 13.68 -1.64 17.15
N LYS A 64 12.71 -2.55 16.92
CA LYS A 64 12.62 -3.86 17.59
C LYS A 64 11.86 -4.85 16.71
N VAL A 65 12.29 -6.09 16.74
CA VAL A 65 11.53 -7.24 16.22
C VAL A 65 11.23 -8.16 17.39
N ASP A 66 9.96 -8.51 17.56
CA ASP A 66 9.51 -9.43 18.60
C ASP A 66 8.79 -10.63 17.94
N PRO A 67 9.53 -11.72 17.69
CA PRO A 67 8.98 -12.88 16.99
C PRO A 67 8.02 -13.72 17.87
N VAL A 68 8.00 -13.48 19.18
CA VAL A 68 7.06 -14.16 20.09
C VAL A 68 5.69 -13.52 20.05
N LEU A 69 5.64 -12.21 19.85
CA LEU A 69 4.42 -11.43 19.74
C LEU A 69 4.02 -11.16 18.28
N ASP A 70 4.76 -11.72 17.32
CA ASP A 70 4.59 -11.44 15.88
C ASP A 70 4.47 -9.95 15.58
N GLN A 71 5.38 -9.16 16.18
CA GLN A 71 5.31 -7.71 16.17
C GLN A 71 6.69 -7.09 15.89
N LEU A 72 6.71 -6.07 15.05
CA LEU A 72 7.85 -5.18 14.92
C LEU A 72 7.47 -3.77 15.41
N THR A 73 8.47 -3.05 15.90
CA THR A 73 8.35 -1.63 16.21
C THR A 73 9.11 -0.86 15.14
N LEU A 74 8.40 -0.09 14.34
CA LEU A 74 8.97 0.78 13.32
C LEU A 74 9.07 2.20 13.88
N ARG A 75 10.28 2.78 13.86
CA ARG A 75 10.51 4.19 14.11
C ARG A 75 10.29 4.95 12.82
N ILE A 76 9.07 5.41 12.61
CA ILE A 76 8.69 6.15 11.42
C ILE A 76 9.36 7.53 11.48
N PHE A 77 9.88 8.00 10.34
CA PHE A 77 10.53 9.31 10.26
C PHE A 77 9.56 10.43 10.58
N GLY A 78 9.95 11.26 11.55
CA GLY A 78 9.14 12.39 12.01
C GLY A 78 7.96 12.04 12.93
N GLN A 79 7.81 10.76 13.35
CA GLN A 79 6.72 10.29 14.21
C GLN A 79 7.22 9.49 15.40
N HIS A 80 6.29 9.17 16.32
CA HIS A 80 6.53 8.20 17.37
C HIS A 80 6.64 6.77 16.81
N PRO A 81 7.40 5.89 17.48
CA PRO A 81 7.50 4.49 17.07
C PRO A 81 6.12 3.82 17.03
N MET A 82 5.85 3.12 15.93
CA MET A 82 4.61 2.40 15.70
C MET A 82 4.82 0.90 15.81
N LYS A 83 3.88 0.21 16.47
CA LYS A 83 3.83 -1.24 16.50
C LYS A 83 3.08 -1.74 15.29
N ILE A 84 3.66 -2.71 14.60
CA ILE A 84 3.12 -3.30 13.37
C ILE A 84 3.13 -4.80 13.56
N LEU A 85 1.98 -5.43 13.40
CA LEU A 85 1.85 -6.88 13.45
C LEU A 85 2.33 -7.48 12.13
N PHE A 86 2.89 -8.68 12.22
CA PHE A 86 3.25 -9.50 11.05
C PHE A 86 3.01 -10.98 11.36
N ASP A 87 2.93 -11.80 10.33
CA ASP A 87 2.88 -13.25 10.44
C ASP A 87 3.49 -13.91 9.21
N GLU A 88 3.29 -15.21 9.04
CA GLU A 88 3.81 -15.99 7.92
C GLU A 88 3.29 -15.53 6.53
N ARG A 89 2.19 -14.76 6.49
CA ARG A 89 1.65 -14.13 5.28
C ARG A 89 2.45 -12.91 4.86
N THR A 90 3.15 -12.28 5.80
CA THR A 90 3.98 -11.10 5.54
C THR A 90 5.18 -11.47 4.67
N ARG A 91 5.36 -10.76 3.58
CA ARG A 91 6.46 -10.98 2.65
C ARG A 91 7.59 -10.02 2.96
N VAL A 92 8.81 -10.54 3.15
CA VAL A 92 10.00 -9.73 3.38
C VAL A 92 10.92 -9.80 2.16
N TYR A 93 11.42 -8.64 1.75
CA TYR A 93 12.31 -8.50 0.61
C TYR A 93 13.57 -7.72 1.01
N ARG A 94 14.72 -8.14 0.51
CA ARG A 94 16.00 -7.42 0.60
C ARG A 94 16.60 -7.38 -0.80
N ASN A 95 16.86 -6.16 -1.32
CA ASN A 95 17.39 -5.97 -2.69
C ASN A 95 16.55 -6.69 -3.77
N GLY A 96 15.22 -6.68 -3.60
CA GLY A 96 14.29 -7.35 -4.52
C GLY A 96 14.14 -8.86 -4.33
N ALA A 97 14.98 -9.51 -3.55
CA ALA A 97 14.91 -10.94 -3.24
C ALA A 97 14.07 -11.20 -1.98
N ARG A 98 13.22 -12.22 -2.01
CA ARG A 98 12.44 -12.63 -0.84
C ARG A 98 13.37 -13.28 0.20
N ILE A 99 13.24 -12.84 1.47
CA ILE A 99 13.97 -13.39 2.60
C ILE A 99 13.01 -13.87 3.69
N PRO A 100 13.46 -14.80 4.59
CA PRO A 100 12.65 -15.22 5.72
C PRO A 100 12.44 -14.09 6.75
N LEU A 101 11.31 -14.09 7.45
CA LEU A 101 10.99 -13.15 8.54
C LEU A 101 12.06 -13.12 9.64
N ARG A 102 12.65 -14.27 9.97
CA ARG A 102 13.74 -14.38 10.97
C ARG A 102 15.00 -13.58 10.64
N ASP A 103 15.13 -13.12 9.39
CA ASP A 103 16.30 -12.34 8.95
C ASP A 103 16.09 -10.83 9.11
N LEU A 104 14.92 -10.41 9.63
CA LEU A 104 14.71 -9.03 10.06
C LEU A 104 15.62 -8.70 11.25
N ARG A 105 16.29 -7.56 11.17
CA ARG A 105 17.17 -7.08 12.24
C ARG A 105 16.73 -5.70 12.70
N PRO A 106 16.89 -5.39 14.00
CA PRO A 106 16.84 -4.01 14.48
C PRO A 106 17.89 -3.15 13.78
N GLU A 107 17.67 -1.85 13.78
CA GLU A 107 18.54 -0.81 13.20
C GLU A 107 18.62 -0.83 11.67
N GLU A 108 17.91 -1.75 11.02
CA GLU A 108 17.79 -1.75 9.57
C GLU A 108 16.62 -0.83 9.13
N HIS A 109 16.84 -0.15 8.02
CA HIS A 109 15.80 0.67 7.40
C HIS A 109 14.87 -0.19 6.56
N ALA A 110 13.59 0.09 6.65
CA ALA A 110 12.57 -0.65 5.92
C ALA A 110 11.46 0.26 5.40
N SER A 111 10.90 -0.12 4.26
CA SER A 111 9.62 0.35 3.75
C SER A 111 8.59 -0.76 4.00
N VAL A 112 7.58 -0.47 4.79
CA VAL A 112 6.57 -1.44 5.21
C VAL A 112 5.24 -1.08 4.58
N GLN A 113 4.74 -1.96 3.73
CA GLN A 113 3.38 -1.87 3.21
C GLN A 113 2.42 -2.41 4.26
N THR A 114 1.54 -1.57 4.75
CA THR A 114 0.63 -1.90 5.84
C THR A 114 -0.83 -1.81 5.43
N ILE A 115 -1.67 -2.46 6.20
CA ILE A 115 -3.12 -2.38 6.14
C ILE A 115 -3.68 -2.32 7.56
N LEU A 116 -4.83 -1.70 7.75
CA LEU A 116 -5.54 -1.73 9.02
C LEU A 116 -6.32 -3.04 9.15
N ASP A 117 -6.14 -3.71 10.29
CA ASP A 117 -6.94 -4.87 10.70
C ASP A 117 -7.62 -4.54 12.03
N GLY A 118 -8.83 -4.01 11.95
CA GLY A 118 -9.49 -3.40 13.10
C GLY A 118 -8.69 -2.20 13.63
N PRO A 119 -8.28 -2.24 14.93
CA PRO A 119 -7.45 -1.20 15.54
C PRO A 119 -5.95 -1.36 15.25
N ASP A 120 -5.54 -2.49 14.70
CA ASP A 120 -4.15 -2.88 14.55
C ASP A 120 -3.63 -2.59 13.15
N VAL A 121 -2.33 -2.29 13.05
CA VAL A 121 -1.63 -2.12 11.79
C VAL A 121 -0.90 -3.42 11.47
N PHE A 122 -1.21 -4.01 10.32
CA PHE A 122 -0.65 -5.28 9.87
C PHE A 122 0.27 -5.08 8.66
N ALA A 123 1.44 -5.71 8.66
CA ALA A 123 2.39 -5.68 7.55
C ALA A 123 2.02 -6.70 6.47
N ILE A 124 1.74 -6.23 5.26
CA ILE A 124 1.58 -7.08 4.07
C ILE A 124 2.95 -7.45 3.51
N SER A 125 3.82 -6.46 3.38
CA SER A 125 5.20 -6.65 2.93
C SER A 125 6.16 -5.69 3.60
N ILE A 126 7.40 -6.14 3.78
CA ILE A 126 8.51 -5.38 4.36
C ILE A 126 9.64 -5.41 3.34
N HIS A 127 10.03 -4.24 2.87
CA HIS A 127 11.15 -4.08 1.95
C HIS A 127 12.33 -3.51 2.71
N MET A 128 13.33 -4.36 2.97
CA MET A 128 14.60 -3.94 3.55
C MET A 128 15.40 -3.19 2.50
N LEU A 129 15.78 -1.97 2.82
CA LEU A 129 16.49 -1.09 1.91
C LEU A 129 17.95 -1.01 2.36
N SER A 130 18.85 -1.18 1.44
CA SER A 130 20.29 -1.05 1.74
C SER A 130 20.70 0.40 1.94
N ASP A 131 19.98 1.35 1.36
CA ASP A 131 20.44 2.73 1.33
C ASP A 131 19.50 3.76 1.95
N MET A 132 18.22 3.81 1.62
CA MET A 132 17.30 4.77 2.25
C MET A 132 15.84 4.27 2.23
N PRO A 133 15.15 4.23 3.38
CA PRO A 133 13.73 3.90 3.40
C PRO A 133 12.95 5.01 2.75
N GLN A 134 12.02 4.61 1.90
CA GLN A 134 11.03 5.49 1.30
C GLN A 134 9.67 5.24 1.94
N GLY A 135 8.98 6.30 2.28
CA GLY A 135 7.63 6.25 2.80
C GLY A 135 6.72 7.15 1.99
N GLU A 136 5.43 6.85 2.07
CA GLU A 136 4.37 7.69 1.53
C GLU A 136 3.38 8.01 2.64
N ALA A 137 2.95 9.27 2.70
CA ALA A 137 1.96 9.71 3.64
C ALA A 137 0.98 10.66 2.96
N GLN A 138 -0.30 10.31 3.04
CA GLN A 138 -1.38 11.22 2.67
C GLN A 138 -1.92 11.89 3.93
N GLY A 139 -2.02 13.21 3.90
CA GLY A 139 -2.49 13.96 5.04
C GLY A 139 -2.88 15.38 4.69
N ARG A 140 -3.40 16.08 5.68
CA ARG A 140 -3.66 17.52 5.59
C ARG A 140 -2.50 18.31 6.14
N VAL A 141 -2.14 19.37 5.46
CA VAL A 141 -1.18 20.36 5.98
C VAL A 141 -1.81 21.02 7.21
N LEU A 142 -1.17 20.83 8.34
CA LEU A 142 -1.52 21.56 9.58
C LEU A 142 -0.75 22.87 9.62
N ASP A 143 0.53 22.83 9.27
CA ASP A 143 1.42 23.97 9.22
C ASP A 143 2.57 23.74 8.24
N TYR A 144 3.03 24.78 7.60
CA TYR A 144 4.27 24.82 6.85
C TYR A 144 5.08 26.06 7.23
N ASN A 145 6.24 25.84 7.84
CA ASN A 145 7.16 26.89 8.18
C ASN A 145 8.20 27.07 7.06
N ALA A 146 8.09 28.17 6.32
CA ALA A 146 8.98 28.46 5.19
C ALA A 146 10.44 28.75 5.60
N GLU A 147 10.68 29.26 6.84
CA GLU A 147 12.03 29.53 7.32
C GLU A 147 12.79 28.27 7.67
N THR A 148 12.15 27.34 8.41
CA THR A 148 12.72 26.06 8.79
C THR A 148 12.50 24.99 7.72
N ARG A 149 11.60 25.25 6.77
CA ARG A 149 11.13 24.30 5.75
C ARG A 149 10.55 23.03 6.34
N GLU A 150 9.93 23.15 7.49
CA GLU A 150 9.26 22.05 8.18
C GLU A 150 7.78 22.03 7.81
N LEU A 151 7.34 20.89 7.28
CA LEU A 151 5.94 20.59 6.95
C LEU A 151 5.37 19.69 8.04
N THR A 152 4.25 20.08 8.61
CA THR A 152 3.51 19.30 9.61
C THR A 152 2.19 18.83 9.01
N LEU A 153 1.99 17.50 8.98
CA LEU A 153 0.82 16.86 8.41
C LEU A 153 -0.02 16.18 9.48
N GLY A 154 -1.33 16.36 9.40
CA GLY A 154 -2.31 15.52 10.09
C GLY A 154 -2.67 14.32 9.22
N SER A 155 -2.45 13.11 9.71
CA SER A 155 -2.76 11.87 9.00
C SER A 155 -3.84 11.08 9.73
N SER A 156 -4.68 10.35 8.99
CA SER A 156 -5.65 9.41 9.56
C SER A 156 -4.98 8.16 10.16
N LEU A 157 -3.72 7.90 9.81
CA LEU A 157 -2.96 6.74 10.27
C LEU A 157 -2.28 6.96 11.61
N SER A 158 -2.12 8.21 12.05
CA SER A 158 -1.46 8.54 13.30
C SER A 158 -2.23 9.62 14.04
N ARG A 159 -2.32 9.50 15.37
CA ARG A 159 -2.85 10.56 16.23
C ARG A 159 -1.90 11.74 16.32
N ASP A 160 -0.61 11.48 16.16
CA ASP A 160 0.42 12.48 16.21
C ASP A 160 0.71 13.03 14.81
N PRO A 161 0.92 14.33 14.66
CA PRO A 161 1.29 14.92 13.39
C PRO A 161 2.62 14.40 12.87
N ILE A 162 2.71 14.23 11.56
CA ILE A 162 3.93 13.86 10.85
C ILE A 162 4.71 15.13 10.57
N ARG A 163 5.98 15.19 10.95
CA ARG A 163 6.89 16.29 10.66
C ARG A 163 7.90 15.88 9.61
N LEU A 164 7.95 16.65 8.54
CA LEU A 164 8.80 16.40 7.38
C LEU A 164 9.64 17.64 7.09
N LEU A 165 10.90 17.44 6.76
CA LEU A 165 11.75 18.53 6.28
C LEU A 165 11.66 18.56 4.75
N LEU A 166 11.42 19.73 4.17
CA LEU A 166 11.53 19.96 2.75
C LEU A 166 12.90 20.54 2.41
N ARG A 167 13.50 20.05 1.32
CA ARG A 167 14.67 20.72 0.75
C ARG A 167 14.23 21.86 -0.16
N ALA A 168 15.15 22.77 -0.48
CA ALA A 168 14.83 23.87 -1.39
C ALA A 168 14.46 23.39 -2.81
N ASP A 169 14.97 22.22 -3.18
CA ASP A 169 14.75 21.54 -4.46
C ASP A 169 13.68 20.46 -4.39
N THR A 170 13.00 20.29 -3.24
CA THR A 170 11.88 19.31 -3.14
C THR A 170 10.78 19.73 -4.11
N PRO A 171 10.45 18.88 -5.10
CA PRO A 171 9.40 19.18 -6.06
C PRO A 171 8.03 19.19 -5.38
N VAL A 172 7.33 20.31 -5.49
CA VAL A 172 5.92 20.43 -5.14
C VAL A 172 5.14 20.48 -6.44
N VAL A 173 4.20 19.57 -6.63
CA VAL A 173 3.37 19.50 -7.82
C VAL A 173 1.91 19.54 -7.45
N ARG A 174 1.07 20.17 -8.27
CA ARG A 174 -0.38 20.15 -8.11
C ARG A 174 -0.97 19.01 -8.93
N HIS A 175 -1.85 18.26 -8.35
CA HIS A 175 -2.66 17.30 -9.08
C HIS A 175 -3.79 18.07 -9.79
N GLY A 176 -3.75 18.12 -11.13
CA GLY A 176 -4.79 18.80 -11.91
C GLY A 176 -6.11 18.02 -11.88
N GLN A 177 -7.20 18.71 -12.20
CA GLN A 177 -8.52 18.09 -12.41
C GLN A 177 -8.52 17.27 -13.71
N GLY A 178 -8.01 16.07 -13.64
CA GLY A 178 -7.94 15.13 -14.76
C GLY A 178 -6.78 14.18 -14.53
N ALA A 179 -6.98 12.90 -14.77
CA ALA A 179 -6.12 11.80 -14.36
C ALA A 179 -4.62 11.92 -14.77
N PHE A 180 -4.25 12.92 -15.58
CA PHE A 180 -2.92 13.01 -16.18
C PHE A 180 -2.30 14.41 -16.23
N THR A 181 -2.90 15.41 -15.60
CA THR A 181 -2.33 16.77 -15.60
C THR A 181 -1.71 17.10 -14.25
N SER A 182 -0.38 17.09 -14.19
CA SER A 182 0.35 17.71 -13.08
C SER A 182 0.74 19.12 -13.50
N ALA A 183 0.33 20.11 -12.73
CA ALA A 183 0.83 21.48 -12.88
C ALA A 183 2.06 21.69 -11.99
N SER A 184 2.95 22.54 -12.39
CA SER A 184 4.04 22.99 -11.51
C SER A 184 3.42 23.71 -10.32
N GLY A 185 3.79 23.27 -9.14
CA GLY A 185 3.43 23.91 -7.87
C GLY A 185 4.67 24.49 -7.19
N GLY A 186 4.46 25.12 -6.06
CA GLY A 186 5.50 25.66 -5.23
C GLY A 186 5.23 25.45 -3.75
N HIS A 187 6.18 25.82 -2.91
CA HIS A 187 6.01 25.73 -1.46
C HIS A 187 4.87 26.64 -0.94
N GLU A 188 4.48 27.64 -1.72
CA GLU A 188 3.33 28.51 -1.46
C GLU A 188 1.99 27.79 -1.48
N ASP A 189 1.92 26.62 -2.12
CA ASP A 189 0.72 25.78 -2.18
C ASP A 189 0.52 24.94 -0.92
N LEU A 190 1.52 24.90 -0.04
CA LEU A 190 1.46 24.17 1.23
C LEU A 190 0.71 24.95 2.29
N VAL A 191 -0.49 25.40 1.95
CA VAL A 191 -1.35 26.15 2.86
C VAL A 191 -2.03 25.24 3.88
N SER A 192 -2.32 25.77 5.08
CA SER A 192 -3.05 25.01 6.10
C SER A 192 -4.40 24.54 5.56
N GLY A 193 -4.72 23.27 5.79
CA GLY A 193 -5.89 22.59 5.27
C GLY A 193 -5.70 21.95 3.89
N ALA A 194 -4.61 22.22 3.16
CA ALA A 194 -4.35 21.53 1.89
C ALA A 194 -4.21 20.03 2.10
N LEU A 195 -4.81 19.23 1.23
CA LEU A 195 -4.64 17.78 1.19
C LEU A 195 -3.43 17.47 0.31
N VAL A 196 -2.48 16.77 0.86
CA VAL A 196 -1.23 16.43 0.17
C VAL A 196 -0.91 14.95 0.25
N ASP A 197 -0.18 14.48 -0.74
CA ASP A 197 0.47 13.19 -0.77
C ASP A 197 1.98 13.44 -0.80
N VAL A 198 2.72 12.84 0.13
CA VAL A 198 4.14 13.10 0.32
C VAL A 198 4.92 11.81 0.27
N THR A 199 5.87 11.73 -0.63
CA THR A 199 6.92 10.71 -0.62
C THR A 199 8.12 11.25 0.14
N PHE A 200 8.69 10.48 1.06
CA PHE A 200 9.79 10.91 1.90
C PHE A 200 10.82 9.82 2.14
N ASP A 201 12.02 10.25 2.44
CA ASP A 201 13.19 9.42 2.75
C ASP A 201 13.70 9.71 4.15
N ALA A 202 14.55 8.81 4.69
CA ALA A 202 15.29 9.09 5.90
C ALA A 202 16.35 10.16 5.64
N GLY A 203 16.26 11.21 6.40
CA GLY A 203 17.32 12.21 6.44
C GLY A 203 18.29 11.97 7.58
N GLU A 204 19.29 12.84 7.69
CA GLU A 204 20.23 12.82 8.77
C GLU A 204 19.54 12.93 10.14
N LYS A 205 20.06 12.25 11.14
CA LYS A 205 19.55 12.21 12.53
C LYS A 205 18.13 11.68 12.65
N GLY A 206 17.69 10.81 11.72
CA GLY A 206 16.38 10.15 11.76
C GLY A 206 15.20 11.09 11.48
N ARG A 207 15.44 12.28 10.88
CA ARG A 207 14.37 13.15 10.42
C ARG A 207 13.89 12.69 9.05
N ALA A 208 12.59 12.66 8.85
CA ALA A 208 12.01 12.40 7.54
C ALA A 208 12.20 13.63 6.62
N VAL A 209 12.68 13.39 5.41
CA VAL A 209 12.89 14.42 4.39
C VAL A 209 11.98 14.13 3.21
N ALA A 210 11.11 15.06 2.86
CA ALA A 210 10.25 14.92 1.70
C ALA A 210 11.09 14.92 0.43
N SER A 211 10.91 13.90 -0.40
CA SER A 211 11.48 13.79 -1.74
C SER A 211 10.54 14.33 -2.81
N ARG A 212 9.22 14.31 -2.54
CA ARG A 212 8.18 14.90 -3.40
C ARG A 212 6.96 15.23 -2.57
N VAL A 213 6.29 16.32 -2.93
CA VAL A 213 4.96 16.67 -2.40
C VAL A 213 4.01 16.85 -3.57
N THR A 214 2.86 16.19 -3.50
CA THR A 214 1.77 16.35 -4.47
C THR A 214 0.58 16.99 -3.75
N VAL A 215 0.21 18.21 -4.13
CA VAL A 215 -0.98 18.87 -3.61
C VAL A 215 -2.19 18.33 -4.36
N LEU A 216 -3.06 17.64 -3.65
CA LEU A 216 -4.26 16.98 -4.20
C LEU A 216 -5.44 17.93 -4.22
N ALA A 217 -5.58 18.77 -3.18
CA ALA A 217 -6.64 19.77 -3.05
C ALA A 217 -6.20 20.89 -2.11
N GLU A 218 -6.53 22.12 -2.48
CA GLU A 218 -6.39 23.29 -1.63
C GLU A 218 -7.79 23.74 -1.13
N PRO A 219 -7.90 24.30 0.07
CA PRO A 219 -9.15 24.89 0.54
C PRO A 219 -9.70 25.92 -0.45
N GLY A 220 -10.98 25.81 -0.80
CA GLY A 220 -11.62 26.66 -1.80
C GLY A 220 -11.50 26.20 -3.25
N SER A 221 -10.70 25.16 -3.53
CA SER A 221 -10.59 24.60 -4.88
C SER A 221 -11.87 23.87 -5.29
N ASN A 222 -12.27 24.05 -6.54
CA ASN A 222 -13.42 23.38 -7.13
C ASN A 222 -13.00 22.12 -7.85
N PHE A 223 -13.83 21.07 -7.73
CA PHE A 223 -13.65 19.77 -8.34
C PHE A 223 -14.91 19.32 -9.05
N VAL A 224 -14.74 18.57 -10.12
CA VAL A 224 -15.83 17.92 -10.82
C VAL A 224 -15.59 16.41 -10.78
N PHE A 225 -16.45 15.72 -10.06
CA PHE A 225 -16.47 14.27 -10.00
C PHE A 225 -17.55 13.73 -10.94
N SER A 226 -17.20 12.78 -11.77
CA SER A 226 -18.16 12.13 -12.67
C SER A 226 -17.98 10.64 -12.55
N GLY A 227 -19.07 9.92 -12.23
CA GLY A 227 -18.97 8.48 -12.07
C GLY A 227 -20.20 7.87 -11.42
N LYS A 228 -20.05 6.63 -10.95
CA LYS A 228 -21.12 5.88 -10.30
C LYS A 228 -21.11 6.05 -8.79
N ILE A 229 -22.30 6.24 -8.22
CA ILE A 229 -22.48 6.18 -6.77
C ILE A 229 -22.28 4.74 -6.30
N SER A 230 -21.26 4.51 -5.51
CA SER A 230 -20.97 3.19 -4.89
C SER A 230 -21.54 3.06 -3.48
N SER A 231 -21.79 4.17 -2.79
CA SER A 231 -22.42 4.24 -1.47
C SER A 231 -23.12 5.58 -1.32
N LEU A 232 -24.26 5.57 -0.62
CA LEU A 232 -25.08 6.76 -0.39
C LEU A 232 -25.67 6.69 1.02
N ASP A 233 -25.33 7.66 1.86
CA ASP A 233 -25.95 7.87 3.17
C ASP A 233 -26.66 9.22 3.18
N MET A 234 -27.97 9.19 3.00
CA MET A 234 -28.82 10.38 2.98
C MET A 234 -28.93 11.05 4.33
N HIS A 235 -28.78 10.28 5.43
CA HIS A 235 -28.88 10.82 6.78
C HIS A 235 -27.60 11.57 7.19
N ALA A 236 -26.45 10.98 6.86
CA ALA A 236 -25.16 11.62 7.10
C ALA A 236 -24.81 12.68 6.04
N GLY A 237 -25.54 12.73 4.92
CA GLY A 237 -25.21 13.60 3.79
C GLY A 237 -23.87 13.26 3.16
N ILE A 238 -23.60 11.96 2.95
CA ILE A 238 -22.33 11.45 2.41
C ILE A 238 -22.61 10.53 1.23
N MET A 239 -21.91 10.74 0.13
CA MET A 239 -21.87 9.81 -0.99
C MET A 239 -20.45 9.42 -1.36
N MET A 240 -20.29 8.22 -1.90
CA MET A 240 -19.06 7.75 -2.51
C MET A 240 -19.26 7.66 -4.02
N VAL A 241 -18.45 8.36 -4.79
CA VAL A 241 -18.47 8.33 -6.25
C VAL A 241 -17.19 7.67 -6.75
N VAL A 242 -17.34 6.65 -7.60
CA VAL A 242 -16.20 6.00 -8.28
C VAL A 242 -16.01 6.68 -9.63
N ASP A 243 -14.90 7.37 -9.79
CA ASP A 243 -14.55 8.02 -11.04
C ASP A 243 -13.91 7.00 -12.00
N PRO A 244 -14.49 6.76 -13.20
CA PRO A 244 -13.95 5.78 -14.14
C PRO A 244 -12.62 6.21 -14.76
N ARG A 245 -12.23 7.49 -14.65
CA ARG A 245 -10.98 8.01 -15.25
C ARG A 245 -9.74 7.53 -14.50
N ASP A 246 -9.82 7.42 -13.17
CA ASP A 246 -8.70 7.03 -12.31
C ASP A 246 -9.01 5.82 -11.41
N GLN A 247 -10.24 5.27 -11.52
CA GLN A 247 -10.72 4.14 -10.72
C GLN A 247 -10.71 4.39 -9.20
N LYS A 248 -10.69 5.66 -8.78
CA LYS A 248 -10.70 6.04 -7.37
C LYS A 248 -12.11 6.32 -6.88
N SER A 249 -12.29 6.07 -5.58
CA SER A 249 -13.51 6.40 -4.86
C SER A 249 -13.33 7.71 -4.11
N TYR A 250 -14.22 8.64 -4.34
CA TYR A 250 -14.21 9.95 -3.69
C TYR A 250 -15.39 10.06 -2.74
N GLN A 251 -15.08 10.42 -1.49
CA GLN A 251 -16.12 10.73 -0.51
C GLN A 251 -16.51 12.19 -0.62
N ILE A 252 -17.77 12.44 -0.93
CA ILE A 252 -18.33 13.78 -1.12
C ILE A 252 -19.44 13.97 -0.10
N SER A 253 -19.38 15.05 0.65
CA SER A 253 -20.45 15.47 1.55
C SER A 253 -21.44 16.35 0.80
N PHE A 254 -22.71 16.21 1.11
CA PHE A 254 -23.79 17.04 0.53
C PHE A 254 -24.84 17.37 1.59
N ASP A 255 -25.58 18.41 1.32
CA ASP A 255 -26.73 18.79 2.14
C ASP A 255 -28.01 18.37 1.40
N PRO A 256 -28.73 17.34 1.88
CA PRO A 256 -29.95 16.88 1.20
C PRO A 256 -31.03 17.94 1.08
N SER A 257 -31.06 18.93 1.99
CA SER A 257 -32.05 20.00 1.98
C SER A 257 -31.77 21.08 0.92
N ARG A 258 -30.52 21.18 0.47
CA ARG A 258 -30.09 22.19 -0.52
C ARG A 258 -30.04 21.67 -1.94
N LEU A 259 -29.89 20.36 -2.12
CA LEU A 259 -29.79 19.72 -3.41
C LEU A 259 -31.07 18.91 -3.68
N THR A 260 -32.04 19.51 -4.33
CA THR A 260 -33.39 18.95 -4.58
C THR A 260 -33.37 17.62 -5.34
N ILE A 261 -32.31 17.35 -6.10
CA ILE A 261 -32.17 16.10 -6.86
C ILE A 261 -31.85 14.88 -5.98
N THR A 262 -31.44 15.12 -4.73
CA THR A 262 -30.99 14.05 -3.83
C THR A 262 -32.10 13.08 -3.43
N GLU A 263 -33.37 13.51 -3.44
CA GLU A 263 -34.52 12.67 -3.07
C GLU A 263 -34.66 11.40 -3.92
N ASN A 264 -34.14 11.41 -5.15
CA ASN A 264 -34.26 10.30 -6.11
C ASN A 264 -32.90 9.66 -6.45
N LEU A 265 -31.86 9.88 -5.66
CA LEU A 265 -30.56 9.27 -5.87
C LEU A 265 -30.51 7.86 -5.29
N HIS A 266 -29.86 6.95 -6.03
CA HIS A 266 -29.66 5.58 -5.64
C HIS A 266 -28.21 5.15 -5.87
N VAL A 267 -27.78 4.16 -5.13
CA VAL A 267 -26.51 3.47 -5.42
C VAL A 267 -26.58 2.87 -6.83
N GLY A 268 -25.55 3.11 -7.61
CA GLY A 268 -25.49 2.70 -9.03
C GLY A 268 -25.83 3.79 -10.02
N ASP A 269 -26.43 4.90 -9.59
CA ASP A 269 -26.69 6.05 -10.48
C ASP A 269 -25.38 6.67 -10.96
N GLU A 270 -25.36 7.09 -12.22
CA GLU A 270 -24.30 7.91 -12.78
C GLU A 270 -24.58 9.38 -12.50
N VAL A 271 -23.61 10.03 -11.89
CA VAL A 271 -23.72 11.43 -11.48
C VAL A 271 -22.51 12.25 -11.90
N ARG A 272 -22.74 13.53 -12.08
CA ARG A 272 -21.73 14.57 -12.08
C ARG A 272 -21.95 15.42 -10.85
N VAL A 273 -20.91 15.58 -10.03
CA VAL A 273 -20.93 16.36 -8.81
C VAL A 273 -19.91 17.47 -8.92
N ASP A 274 -20.36 18.70 -8.91
CA ASP A 274 -19.50 19.85 -8.72
C ASP A 274 -19.33 20.05 -7.20
N ALA A 275 -18.09 20.08 -6.71
CA ALA A 275 -17.79 20.14 -5.30
C ALA A 275 -16.65 21.10 -5.04
N MET A 276 -16.66 21.72 -3.86
CA MET A 276 -15.56 22.54 -3.35
C MET A 276 -14.87 21.80 -2.20
N PHE A 277 -13.56 21.83 -2.18
CA PHE A 277 -12.80 21.31 -1.05
C PHE A 277 -12.72 22.39 0.05
N ASP A 278 -13.25 22.11 1.24
CA ASP A 278 -13.32 23.07 2.35
C ASP A 278 -12.11 23.03 3.30
N GLY A 279 -11.10 22.22 2.96
CA GLY A 279 -9.92 21.93 3.80
C GLY A 279 -10.09 20.69 4.67
N ILE A 280 -11.29 20.11 4.69
CA ILE A 280 -11.61 18.87 5.44
C ILE A 280 -12.18 17.80 4.50
N ARG A 281 -13.08 18.19 3.60
CA ARG A 281 -13.85 17.30 2.75
C ARG A 281 -14.23 17.99 1.45
N TYR A 282 -14.62 17.19 0.48
CA TYR A 282 -15.30 17.68 -0.72
C TYR A 282 -16.77 17.92 -0.38
N ALA A 283 -17.22 19.16 -0.49
CA ALA A 283 -18.61 19.55 -0.26
C ALA A 283 -19.28 19.80 -1.62
N ALA A 284 -20.33 19.04 -1.92
CA ALA A 284 -21.09 19.20 -3.16
C ALA A 284 -21.73 20.61 -3.19
N THR A 285 -21.51 21.32 -4.30
CA THR A 285 -22.14 22.61 -4.60
C THR A 285 -23.25 22.45 -5.62
N ASP A 286 -23.13 21.46 -6.52
CA ASP A 286 -24.15 21.09 -7.49
C ASP A 286 -24.04 19.59 -7.79
N LEU A 287 -25.17 19.00 -8.21
CA LEU A 287 -25.25 17.59 -8.52
C LEU A 287 -26.25 17.37 -9.66
N VAL A 288 -25.78 16.69 -10.68
CA VAL A 288 -26.59 16.33 -11.86
C VAL A 288 -26.55 14.81 -12.03
N ARG A 289 -27.70 14.19 -12.16
CA ARG A 289 -27.80 12.78 -12.54
C ARG A 289 -27.69 12.68 -14.07
N ASN A 290 -26.74 11.86 -14.51
CA ASN A 290 -26.62 11.54 -15.93
C ASN A 290 -27.66 10.47 -16.24
N GLU A 291 -28.75 10.87 -16.89
CA GLU A 291 -29.71 9.92 -17.45
C GLU A 291 -29.02 9.22 -18.63
N LEU A 292 -28.80 7.93 -18.53
CA LEU A 292 -28.44 7.13 -19.71
C LEU A 292 -29.59 7.23 -20.71
N PRO A 293 -29.33 7.62 -21.97
CA PRO A 293 -30.35 7.55 -22.99
C PRO A 293 -30.84 6.09 -23.10
N ARG A 294 -32.15 5.92 -22.95
CA ARG A 294 -32.82 4.62 -23.09
C ARG A 294 -32.74 4.10 -24.51
#